data_96af773415fe0e9efc0116343c4ba78a
#
_entry.id   96af773415fe0e9efc0116343c4ba78a
#
_cell.length_a   1.000
_cell.length_b   1.000
_cell.length_c   1.000
_cell.angle_alpha   90.00
_cell.angle_beta   90.00
_cell.angle_gamma   90.00
#
_symmetry.space_group_name_H-M   'P 1'
#
loop_
_entity.id
_entity.type
_entity.pdbx_description
1 polymer ?
#
loop_
_entity_poly.entity_id
_entity_poly.type
_entity_poly.pdbx_seq_one_letter_code
_entity_poly.pdbx_strand_id
1 'polypeptide(L)'
;IEAYKNYLIGEFCTTAEGGIDSVSLTADDVREIEEIEKGYLDPAFLKGRNHSYSVSRKAKIEGIGEIIAELELDSGNIVKCHVAGDFFAVKEGIDIEITRLLAGCPDKKEEIETRLAGADLAQFIPHLTPETIAEILNNR
;
A
#
# COMPACT_ATOMS: atom_id res chain seq x y z
N ILE A 1 1.72 11.25 31.07
CA ILE A 1 2.61 11.35 29.88
C ILE A 1 4.02 11.70 30.34
N GLU A 2 4.27 12.76 31.14
CA GLU A 2 5.60 13.18 31.58
C GLU A 2 6.36 12.08 32.38
N ALA A 3 5.68 11.37 33.28
CA ALA A 3 6.29 10.27 34.02
C ALA A 3 6.78 9.14 33.11
N TYR A 4 6.04 8.82 32.04
CA TYR A 4 6.44 7.82 31.05
C TYR A 4 7.60 8.30 30.18
N LYS A 5 7.57 9.55 29.78
CA LYS A 5 8.68 10.19 29.05
C LYS A 5 9.98 10.16 29.85
N ASN A 6 9.93 10.56 31.14
CA ASN A 6 11.08 10.53 32.01
C ASN A 6 11.60 9.10 32.25
N TYR A 7 10.73 8.12 32.34
CA TYR A 7 11.10 6.71 32.43
C TYR A 7 11.87 6.27 31.17
N LEU A 8 11.33 6.56 29.97
CA LEU A 8 12.02 6.22 28.71
C LEU A 8 13.38 6.90 28.58
N ILE A 9 13.48 8.19 28.91
CA ILE A 9 14.75 8.92 28.92
C ILE A 9 15.75 8.24 29.86
N GLY A 10 15.32 7.85 31.05
CA GLY A 10 16.17 7.15 32.03
C GLY A 10 16.71 5.83 31.50
N GLU A 11 15.85 5.01 30.85
CA GLU A 11 16.25 3.74 30.27
C GLU A 11 17.22 3.91 29.10
N PHE A 12 16.98 4.87 28.22
CA PHE A 12 17.90 5.16 27.10
C PHE A 12 19.25 5.72 27.56
N CYS A 13 19.27 6.54 28.61
CA CYS A 13 20.53 7.08 29.18
C CYS A 13 21.44 5.98 29.73
N THR A 14 20.90 4.84 30.18
CA THR A 14 21.71 3.72 30.69
C THR A 14 22.38 2.91 29.58
N THR A 15 21.88 3.01 28.34
CA THR A 15 22.35 2.23 27.17
C THR A 15 23.08 3.07 26.14
N ALA A 16 22.94 4.41 26.16
CA ALA A 16 23.56 5.32 25.20
C ALA A 16 24.97 5.73 25.67
N GLU A 17 26.00 5.38 24.93
CA GLU A 17 27.33 5.95 25.12
C GLU A 17 27.29 7.44 24.75
N GLY A 18 27.56 8.32 25.75
CA GLY A 18 27.59 9.78 25.54
C GLY A 18 26.40 10.56 26.04
N GLY A 19 25.37 9.89 26.59
CA GLY A 19 24.21 10.55 27.18
C GLY A 19 23.13 10.95 26.15
N ILE A 20 22.16 11.74 26.60
CA ILE A 20 21.03 12.24 25.79
C ILE A 20 20.98 13.75 25.91
N ASP A 21 21.07 14.43 24.76
CA ASP A 21 20.89 15.87 24.67
C ASP A 21 19.43 16.25 24.39
N SER A 22 18.97 17.31 25.06
CA SER A 22 17.66 17.88 24.76
C SER A 22 17.79 18.90 23.63
N VAL A 23 17.06 18.69 22.55
CA VAL A 23 16.98 19.61 21.42
C VAL A 23 15.66 20.37 21.49
N SER A 24 15.72 21.69 21.41
CA SER A 24 14.55 22.54 21.27
C SER A 24 14.43 23.00 19.82
N LEU A 25 13.23 22.89 19.27
CA LEU A 25 12.94 23.39 17.92
C LEU A 25 13.06 24.92 17.89
N THR A 26 13.71 25.45 16.86
CA THR A 26 13.75 26.88 16.58
C THR A 26 12.46 27.34 15.91
N ALA A 27 12.26 28.66 15.80
CA ALA A 27 11.14 29.19 15.05
C ALA A 27 11.21 28.87 13.55
N ASP A 28 12.41 28.63 13.02
CA ASP A 28 12.61 28.22 11.63
C ASP A 28 12.25 26.76 11.44
N ASP A 29 12.65 25.88 12.35
CA ASP A 29 12.27 24.46 12.35
C ASP A 29 10.74 24.31 12.41
N VAL A 30 10.07 25.09 13.27
CA VAL A 30 8.60 25.06 13.39
C VAL A 30 7.95 25.48 12.07
N ARG A 31 8.45 26.52 11.39
CA ARG A 31 7.92 26.94 10.08
C ARG A 31 8.10 25.87 9.01
N GLU A 32 9.26 25.19 8.99
CA GLU A 32 9.51 24.10 8.04
C GLU A 32 8.57 22.92 8.30
N ILE A 33 8.34 22.56 9.58
CA ILE A 33 7.37 21.53 9.96
C ILE A 33 5.97 21.90 9.51
N GLU A 34 5.53 23.17 9.70
CA GLU A 34 4.20 23.63 9.26
C GLU A 34 4.04 23.57 7.73
N GLU A 35 5.09 23.84 6.95
CA GLU A 35 5.03 23.68 5.50
C GLU A 35 4.93 22.20 5.08
N ILE A 36 5.67 21.32 5.73
CA ILE A 36 5.59 19.87 5.51
C ILE A 36 4.19 19.37 5.89
N GLU A 37 3.64 19.82 7.02
CA GLU A 37 2.29 19.44 7.50
C GLU A 37 1.20 19.77 6.47
N LYS A 38 1.29 20.90 5.77
CA LYS A 38 0.33 21.25 4.71
C LYS A 38 0.24 20.18 3.62
N GLY A 39 1.37 19.55 3.26
CA GLY A 39 1.40 18.44 2.32
C GLY A 39 0.65 17.22 2.84
N TYR A 40 0.81 16.88 4.13
CA TYR A 40 0.10 15.77 4.76
C TYR A 40 -1.40 16.03 4.97
N LEU A 41 -1.80 17.29 5.11
CA LEU A 41 -3.20 17.71 5.25
C LEU A 41 -3.90 17.92 3.90
N ASP A 42 -3.17 17.87 2.80
CA ASP A 42 -3.75 17.98 1.46
C ASP A 42 -4.81 16.87 1.25
N PRO A 43 -6.05 17.23 0.84
CA PRO A 43 -7.09 16.24 0.53
C PRO A 43 -6.66 15.20 -0.51
N ALA A 44 -5.78 15.56 -1.44
CA ALA A 44 -5.22 14.62 -2.42
C ALA A 44 -4.29 13.59 -1.74
N PHE A 45 -3.52 13.99 -0.72
CA PHE A 45 -2.72 13.07 0.08
C PHE A 45 -3.59 12.19 0.98
N LEU A 46 -4.55 12.79 1.70
CA LEU A 46 -5.41 12.07 2.65
C LEU A 46 -6.42 11.15 1.97
N LYS A 47 -6.96 11.56 0.81
CA LYS A 47 -8.04 10.87 0.10
C LYS A 47 -7.59 10.28 -1.24
N GLY A 48 -6.41 10.63 -1.73
CA GLY A 48 -5.93 10.27 -3.05
C GLY A 48 -5.77 8.78 -3.30
N ARG A 49 -5.76 7.98 -2.24
CA ARG A 49 -5.79 6.51 -2.29
C ARG A 49 -7.17 5.91 -1.99
N ASN A 50 -8.12 6.73 -1.54
CA ASN A 50 -9.51 6.32 -1.34
C ASN A 50 -10.29 6.50 -2.64
N HIS A 51 -9.95 5.73 -3.66
CA HIS A 51 -10.85 5.52 -4.77
C HIS A 51 -12.08 4.77 -4.24
N SER A 52 -13.27 5.16 -4.70
CA SER A 52 -14.50 4.42 -4.40
C SER A 52 -14.50 3.13 -5.24
N TYR A 53 -13.68 2.16 -4.83
CA TYR A 53 -13.70 0.85 -5.46
C TYR A 53 -15.06 0.17 -5.25
N SER A 54 -15.59 -0.41 -6.31
CA SER A 54 -16.90 -1.08 -6.28
C SER A 54 -16.82 -2.45 -5.61
N VAL A 55 -15.65 -3.08 -5.67
CA VAL A 55 -15.40 -4.43 -5.18
C VAL A 55 -14.04 -4.50 -4.51
N SER A 56 -13.97 -5.14 -3.34
CA SER A 56 -12.71 -5.49 -2.66
C SER A 56 -12.68 -6.99 -2.42
N ARG A 57 -11.59 -7.62 -2.80
CA ARG A 57 -11.34 -9.06 -2.67
C ARG A 57 -9.99 -9.29 -2.05
N LYS A 58 -9.88 -10.26 -1.14
CA LYS A 58 -8.61 -10.51 -0.46
C LYS A 58 -8.33 -11.99 -0.26
N ALA A 59 -7.06 -12.30 -0.21
CA ALA A 59 -6.57 -13.61 0.21
C ALA A 59 -5.21 -13.49 0.90
N LYS A 60 -4.94 -14.44 1.79
CA LYS A 60 -3.61 -14.63 2.37
C LYS A 60 -2.89 -15.71 1.58
N ILE A 61 -1.75 -15.35 1.01
CA ILE A 61 -0.95 -16.21 0.13
C ILE A 61 0.31 -16.62 0.86
N GLU A 62 0.57 -17.92 0.91
CA GLU A 62 1.77 -18.46 1.54
C GLU A 62 3.04 -17.96 0.81
N GLY A 63 4.01 -17.47 1.57
CA GLY A 63 5.25 -16.91 1.04
C GLY A 63 5.16 -15.47 0.48
N ILE A 64 3.96 -14.86 0.45
CA ILE A 64 3.77 -13.48 -0.01
C ILE A 64 3.23 -12.61 1.12
N GLY A 65 2.10 -13.01 1.75
CA GLY A 65 1.38 -12.24 2.75
C GLY A 65 -0.11 -12.08 2.40
N GLU A 66 -0.78 -11.09 2.98
CA GLU A 66 -2.15 -10.74 2.60
C GLU A 66 -2.14 -9.81 1.40
N ILE A 67 -2.90 -10.16 0.37
CA ILE A 67 -3.14 -9.31 -0.79
C ILE A 67 -4.61 -8.92 -0.81
N ILE A 68 -4.87 -7.63 -0.99
CA ILE A 68 -6.19 -7.03 -1.17
C ILE A 68 -6.21 -6.44 -2.58
N ALA A 69 -7.10 -6.93 -3.41
CA ALA A 69 -7.36 -6.40 -4.75
C ALA A 69 -8.67 -5.62 -4.75
N GLU A 70 -8.59 -4.34 -5.04
CA GLU A 70 -9.72 -3.42 -5.10
C GLU A 70 -10.00 -3.05 -6.55
N LEU A 71 -11.23 -3.28 -7.00
CA LEU A 71 -11.65 -3.07 -8.37
C LEU A 71 -12.64 -1.90 -8.49
N GLU A 72 -12.38 -1.03 -9.44
CA GLU A 72 -13.38 -0.12 -9.98
C GLU A 72 -14.02 -0.78 -11.21
N LEU A 73 -15.36 -0.92 -11.17
CA LEU A 73 -16.13 -1.54 -12.25
C LEU A 73 -17.05 -0.51 -12.90
N ASP A 74 -17.08 -0.51 -14.23
CA ASP A 74 -18.10 0.17 -15.02
C ASP A 74 -18.85 -0.85 -15.89
N SER A 75 -20.16 -0.91 -15.70
CA SER A 75 -21.04 -1.83 -16.46
C SER A 75 -20.56 -3.29 -16.46
N GLY A 76 -19.93 -3.73 -15.33
CA GLY A 76 -19.43 -5.08 -15.16
C GLY A 76 -18.04 -5.33 -15.75
N ASN A 77 -17.39 -4.30 -16.29
CA ASN A 77 -16.02 -4.38 -16.78
C ASN A 77 -15.06 -3.69 -15.79
N ILE A 78 -13.85 -4.21 -15.69
CA ILE A 78 -12.79 -3.67 -14.84
C ILE A 78 -12.24 -2.39 -15.51
N VAL A 79 -12.32 -1.28 -14.79
CA VAL A 79 -11.73 0.00 -15.21
C VAL A 79 -10.37 0.18 -14.58
N LYS A 80 -10.26 -0.17 -13.28
CA LYS A 80 -9.04 -0.02 -12.50
C LYS A 80 -8.91 -1.12 -11.46
N CYS A 81 -7.68 -1.49 -11.18
CA CYS A 81 -7.34 -2.42 -10.11
C CYS A 81 -6.26 -1.80 -9.22
N HIS A 82 -6.50 -1.78 -7.93
CA HIS A 82 -5.51 -1.42 -6.92
C HIS A 82 -5.14 -2.65 -6.11
N VAL A 83 -3.85 -2.79 -5.80
CA VAL A 83 -3.31 -3.90 -5.01
C VAL A 83 -2.71 -3.36 -3.73
N ALA A 84 -3.28 -3.73 -2.61
CA ALA A 84 -2.82 -3.37 -1.28
C ALA A 84 -2.61 -4.64 -0.43
N GLY A 85 -2.03 -4.50 0.74
CA GLY A 85 -1.90 -5.62 1.68
C GLY A 85 -0.60 -5.61 2.47
N ASP A 86 -0.30 -6.77 3.06
CA ASP A 86 0.90 -6.98 3.87
C ASP A 86 1.89 -7.87 3.08
N PHE A 87 2.62 -7.24 2.17
CA PHE A 87 3.61 -7.89 1.31
C PHE A 87 4.81 -6.97 1.05
N PHE A 88 5.92 -7.56 0.60
CA PHE A 88 7.09 -6.81 0.19
C PHE A 88 7.11 -6.62 -1.32
N ALA A 89 6.97 -5.37 -1.78
CA ALA A 89 7.18 -5.02 -3.18
C ALA A 89 8.67 -4.72 -3.42
N VAL A 90 9.24 -5.29 -4.47
CA VAL A 90 10.61 -5.00 -4.92
C VAL A 90 10.64 -3.91 -5.99
N LYS A 91 9.48 -3.65 -6.60
CA LYS A 91 9.29 -2.61 -7.61
C LYS A 91 7.88 -2.01 -7.47
N GLU A 92 7.78 -0.71 -7.65
CA GLU A 92 6.50 -0.01 -7.70
C GLU A 92 5.79 -0.22 -9.05
N GLY A 93 4.48 0.05 -9.08
CA GLY A 93 3.68 0.08 -10.31
C GLY A 93 2.89 -1.20 -10.60
N ILE A 94 2.75 -2.11 -9.65
CA ILE A 94 1.89 -3.30 -9.79
C ILE A 94 0.46 -2.92 -10.17
N ASP A 95 -0.10 -1.86 -9.59
CA ASP A 95 -1.45 -1.35 -9.88
C ASP A 95 -1.60 -0.91 -11.34
N ILE A 96 -0.57 -0.22 -11.85
CA ILE A 96 -0.54 0.26 -13.22
C ILE A 96 -0.53 -0.93 -14.17
N GLU A 97 0.31 -1.92 -13.90
CA GLU A 97 0.44 -3.09 -14.76
C GLU A 97 -0.83 -3.95 -14.77
N ILE A 98 -1.40 -4.25 -13.59
CA ILE A 98 -2.64 -5.03 -13.50
C ILE A 98 -3.80 -4.25 -14.13
N THR A 99 -3.92 -2.94 -13.87
CA THR A 99 -4.94 -2.11 -14.52
C THR A 99 -4.78 -2.15 -16.04
N ARG A 100 -3.57 -2.02 -16.56
CA ARG A 100 -3.29 -2.09 -18.01
C ARG A 100 -3.74 -3.42 -18.63
N LEU A 101 -3.48 -4.52 -17.94
CA LEU A 101 -3.85 -5.86 -18.40
C LEU A 101 -5.37 -6.09 -18.37
N LEU A 102 -6.05 -5.58 -17.31
CA LEU A 102 -7.45 -5.88 -17.06
C LEU A 102 -8.42 -4.79 -17.51
N ALA A 103 -7.95 -3.62 -17.96
CA ALA A 103 -8.84 -2.54 -18.41
C ALA A 103 -9.78 -3.01 -19.53
N GLY A 104 -11.08 -2.80 -19.32
CA GLY A 104 -12.15 -3.24 -20.22
C GLY A 104 -12.45 -4.74 -20.19
N CYS A 105 -11.77 -5.51 -19.33
CA CYS A 105 -12.02 -6.92 -19.15
C CYS A 105 -13.31 -7.12 -18.34
N PRO A 106 -14.26 -8.00 -18.74
CA PRO A 106 -15.36 -8.40 -17.89
C PRO A 106 -14.86 -9.01 -16.57
N ASP A 107 -15.55 -8.69 -15.46
CA ASP A 107 -15.27 -9.30 -14.15
C ASP A 107 -15.73 -10.75 -14.11
N LYS A 108 -15.07 -11.60 -14.91
CA LYS A 108 -15.32 -13.04 -15.05
C LYS A 108 -14.00 -13.78 -15.00
N LYS A 109 -14.03 -14.94 -14.34
CA LYS A 109 -12.84 -15.76 -14.09
C LYS A 109 -12.04 -16.04 -15.35
N GLU A 110 -12.66 -16.59 -16.36
CA GLU A 110 -12.01 -17.03 -17.60
C GLU A 110 -11.36 -15.86 -18.38
N GLU A 111 -12.02 -14.70 -18.34
CA GLU A 111 -11.52 -13.49 -19.01
C GLU A 111 -10.31 -12.91 -18.26
N ILE A 112 -10.38 -12.86 -16.93
CA ILE A 112 -9.28 -12.39 -16.07
C ILE A 112 -8.06 -13.31 -16.25
N GLU A 113 -8.23 -14.64 -16.17
CA GLU A 113 -7.16 -15.60 -16.37
C GLU A 113 -6.51 -15.45 -17.75
N THR A 114 -7.32 -15.28 -18.80
CA THR A 114 -6.82 -15.06 -20.16
C THR A 114 -6.01 -13.78 -20.28
N ARG A 115 -6.47 -12.68 -19.68
CA ARG A 115 -5.78 -11.38 -19.74
C ARG A 115 -4.48 -11.36 -18.94
N LEU A 116 -4.43 -12.07 -17.84
CA LEU A 116 -3.23 -12.15 -17.00
C LEU A 116 -2.21 -13.18 -17.51
N ALA A 117 -2.62 -14.09 -18.39
CA ALA A 117 -1.76 -15.17 -18.87
C ALA A 117 -0.44 -14.64 -19.45
N GLY A 118 0.68 -15.16 -18.93
CA GLY A 118 2.02 -14.79 -19.34
C GLY A 118 2.54 -13.45 -18.80
N ALA A 119 1.79 -12.77 -17.92
CA ALA A 119 2.29 -11.57 -17.26
C ALA A 119 3.39 -11.92 -16.24
N ASP A 120 4.47 -11.17 -16.21
CA ASP A 120 5.52 -11.29 -15.20
C ASP A 120 5.21 -10.37 -14.01
N LEU A 121 4.40 -10.87 -13.06
CA LEU A 121 4.04 -10.14 -11.86
C LEU A 121 5.08 -10.29 -10.75
N ALA A 122 5.94 -11.31 -10.82
CA ALA A 122 7.00 -11.57 -9.84
C ALA A 122 8.06 -10.46 -9.83
N GLN A 123 8.18 -9.68 -10.92
CA GLN A 123 9.04 -8.50 -10.95
C GLN A 123 8.62 -7.38 -9.99
N PHE A 124 7.35 -7.35 -9.55
CA PHE A 124 6.81 -6.36 -8.60
C PHE A 124 6.76 -6.92 -7.19
N ILE A 125 6.19 -8.11 -7.03
CA ILE A 125 6.05 -8.82 -5.76
C ILE A 125 6.60 -10.23 -5.93
N PRO A 126 7.67 -10.62 -5.21
CA PRO A 126 8.27 -11.94 -5.33
C PRO A 126 7.22 -13.06 -5.15
N HIS A 127 7.32 -14.09 -5.96
CA HIS A 127 6.40 -15.25 -5.98
C HIS A 127 4.96 -14.97 -6.43
N LEU A 128 4.61 -13.72 -6.74
CA LEU A 128 3.27 -13.41 -7.26
C LEU A 128 3.15 -13.90 -8.71
N THR A 129 2.14 -14.74 -8.95
CA THR A 129 1.85 -15.27 -10.29
C THR A 129 0.53 -14.74 -10.84
N PRO A 130 0.32 -14.76 -12.16
CA PRO A 130 -0.97 -14.46 -12.79
C PRO A 130 -2.12 -15.27 -12.21
N GLU A 131 -1.90 -16.56 -11.95
CA GLU A 131 -2.90 -17.47 -11.38
C GLU A 131 -3.30 -17.02 -9.97
N THR A 132 -2.32 -16.64 -9.13
CA THR A 132 -2.58 -16.13 -7.79
C THR A 132 -3.47 -14.89 -7.80
N ILE A 133 -3.17 -13.91 -8.66
CA ILE A 133 -4.01 -12.71 -8.81
C ILE A 133 -5.39 -13.08 -9.35
N ALA A 134 -5.48 -13.97 -10.34
CA ALA A 134 -6.75 -14.43 -10.87
C ALA A 134 -7.62 -15.12 -9.80
N GLU A 135 -7.01 -15.94 -8.95
CA GLU A 135 -7.71 -16.56 -7.81
C GLU A 135 -8.24 -15.52 -6.82
N ILE A 136 -7.42 -14.52 -6.45
CA ILE A 136 -7.85 -13.43 -5.56
C ILE A 136 -9.03 -12.67 -6.19
N LEU A 137 -8.90 -12.29 -7.46
CA LEU A 137 -9.93 -11.56 -8.20
C LEU A 137 -11.21 -12.38 -8.43
N ASN A 138 -11.18 -13.69 -8.26
CA ASN A 138 -12.34 -14.59 -8.37
C ASN A 138 -12.93 -15.01 -7.01
N ASN A 139 -12.28 -14.65 -5.90
CA ASN A 139 -12.77 -14.93 -4.55
C ASN A 139 -13.92 -13.99 -4.21
N ARG A 140 -15.17 -14.41 -4.47
CA ARG A 140 -16.42 -13.65 -4.28
C ARG A 140 -17.04 -13.89 -2.92
#